data_901c3f761062b9f0f6abc1aa9479429a
#
_entry.id   901c3f761062b9f0f6abc1aa9479429a
#
_cell.length_a   1.000
_cell.length_b   1.000
_cell.length_c   1.000
_cell.angle_alpha   90.00
_cell.angle_beta   90.00
_cell.angle_gamma   90.00
#
_symmetry.space_group_name_H-M   'P 1'
#
loop_
_entity.id
_entity.type
_entity.pdbx_description
1 polymer ?
#
loop_
_entity_poly.entity_id
_entity_poly.type
_entity_poly.pdbx_seq_one_letter_code
_entity_poly.pdbx_strand_id
1 'polypeptide(L)'
;MSDQFRTNLTRTALGAAGVAALGIGYASGIERNAFTLREVTMPVLEPGSSSLRVLHLSDLHMMPNQRLKQNWLRELESLDPDLVVNTGDNLSHQRSVPAVVQALGDLLARPGLFVFGSNDYFAPKPKNPLSYLLDKKKRITGDPLPWGDLRAAFTERGWLDVTHVRRELEVSGIKIATAGVDDPHLKRDRYDTIAGPPNPLAQLKLGLTHSPEPRVLDRFADDGYDLVLAGHTHGGQLCLPFYGALVTNCELDRSRVKGPSKWGAHTQLHVSAGIGTSPWAPVRFCCRPEATLLTLVPSTGREPEHSTERGSAHSAAPVLRN
;
A
#
# COMPACT_ATOMS: atom_id res chain seq x y z
N MET A 1 53.54 9.92 1.95
CA MET A 1 52.55 9.24 1.12
C MET A 1 52.99 9.38 -0.33
N SER A 2 53.31 8.27 -1.01
CA SER A 2 53.89 8.32 -2.37
C SER A 2 52.90 8.88 -3.38
N ASP A 3 53.39 9.57 -4.42
CA ASP A 3 52.54 10.14 -5.49
C ASP A 3 51.71 9.04 -6.19
N GLN A 4 52.21 7.84 -6.25
CA GLN A 4 51.48 6.69 -6.79
C GLN A 4 50.27 6.29 -5.94
N PHE A 5 50.34 6.40 -4.62
CA PHE A 5 49.22 6.15 -3.72
C PHE A 5 48.12 7.22 -3.89
N ARG A 6 48.49 8.49 -4.01
CA ARG A 6 47.53 9.59 -4.29
C ARG A 6 46.86 9.41 -5.63
N THR A 7 47.61 9.06 -6.68
CA THR A 7 47.03 8.83 -8.02
C THR A 7 46.08 7.65 -8.05
N ASN A 8 46.39 6.55 -7.38
CA ASN A 8 45.50 5.40 -7.28
C ASN A 8 44.23 5.73 -6.49
N LEU A 9 44.34 6.45 -5.37
CA LEU A 9 43.18 6.90 -4.56
C LEU A 9 42.26 7.80 -5.38
N THR A 10 42.83 8.74 -6.15
CA THR A 10 42.05 9.64 -7.03
C THR A 10 41.35 8.86 -8.13
N ARG A 11 42.00 7.91 -8.78
CA ARG A 11 41.37 7.06 -9.81
C ARG A 11 40.25 6.20 -9.25
N THR A 12 40.44 5.61 -8.07
CA THR A 12 39.39 4.84 -7.39
C THR A 12 38.20 5.72 -7.02
N ALA A 13 38.45 6.92 -6.48
CA ALA A 13 37.41 7.88 -6.13
C ALA A 13 36.61 8.36 -7.36
N LEU A 14 37.30 8.65 -8.47
CA LEU A 14 36.66 9.02 -9.74
C LEU A 14 35.83 7.87 -10.32
N GLY A 15 36.36 6.64 -10.27
CA GLY A 15 35.62 5.45 -10.68
C GLY A 15 34.32 5.24 -9.84
N ALA A 16 34.43 5.35 -8.51
CA ALA A 16 33.30 5.25 -7.61
C ALA A 16 32.25 6.36 -7.85
N ALA A 17 32.69 7.60 -8.07
CA ALA A 17 31.81 8.71 -8.41
C ALA A 17 31.09 8.49 -9.75
N GLY A 18 31.78 7.95 -10.75
CA GLY A 18 31.19 7.59 -12.05
C GLY A 18 30.10 6.52 -11.92
N VAL A 19 30.35 5.47 -11.16
CA VAL A 19 29.36 4.41 -10.90
C VAL A 19 28.16 4.96 -10.14
N ALA A 20 28.36 5.81 -9.12
CA ALA A 20 27.29 6.45 -8.38
C ALA A 20 26.43 7.35 -9.29
N ALA A 21 27.05 8.15 -10.17
CA ALA A 21 26.34 9.01 -11.12
C ALA A 21 25.49 8.19 -12.11
N LEU A 22 26.03 7.08 -12.63
CA LEU A 22 25.28 6.17 -13.50
C LEU A 22 24.12 5.51 -12.75
N GLY A 23 24.31 5.10 -11.51
CA GLY A 23 23.26 4.53 -10.65
C GLY A 23 22.12 5.53 -10.40
N ILE A 24 22.46 6.79 -10.09
CA ILE A 24 21.46 7.86 -9.92
C ILE A 24 20.74 8.16 -11.24
N GLY A 25 21.48 8.24 -12.37
CA GLY A 25 20.89 8.43 -13.70
C GLY A 25 19.89 7.32 -14.06
N TYR A 26 20.25 6.07 -13.80
CA TYR A 26 19.38 4.92 -13.99
C TYR A 26 18.13 5.00 -13.07
N ALA A 27 18.33 5.23 -11.78
CA ALA A 27 17.27 5.28 -10.78
C ALA A 27 16.26 6.42 -11.04
N SER A 28 16.75 7.58 -11.49
CA SER A 28 15.92 8.78 -11.73
C SER A 28 15.35 8.86 -13.14
N GLY A 29 16.05 8.35 -14.14
CA GLY A 29 15.65 8.43 -15.55
C GLY A 29 14.91 7.20 -16.05
N ILE A 30 15.37 6.01 -15.69
CA ILE A 30 14.88 4.75 -16.23
C ILE A 30 13.96 4.04 -15.26
N GLU A 31 14.46 3.58 -14.12
CA GLU A 31 13.69 2.68 -13.27
C GLU A 31 12.43 3.31 -12.70
N ARG A 32 12.46 4.59 -12.31
CA ARG A 32 11.25 5.28 -11.81
C ARG A 32 10.13 5.40 -12.84
N ASN A 33 10.41 5.21 -14.14
CA ASN A 33 9.46 5.24 -15.23
C ASN A 33 9.19 3.84 -15.82
N ALA A 34 9.81 2.81 -15.27
CA ALA A 34 9.63 1.42 -15.69
C ALA A 34 8.40 0.82 -15.00
N PHE A 35 7.21 1.39 -15.28
CA PHE A 35 5.94 0.96 -14.71
C PHE A 35 5.71 -0.52 -14.96
N THR A 36 5.17 -1.22 -13.97
CA THR A 36 4.99 -2.67 -13.99
C THR A 36 3.60 -3.03 -13.49
N LEU A 37 2.91 -3.90 -14.22
CA LEU A 37 1.74 -4.58 -13.71
C LEU A 37 2.21 -5.84 -12.97
N ARG A 38 1.74 -6.03 -11.74
CA ARG A 38 1.87 -7.29 -11.01
C ARG A 38 0.54 -8.01 -10.97
N GLU A 39 0.58 -9.31 -11.17
CA GLU A 39 -0.57 -10.17 -10.97
C GLU A 39 -0.32 -11.05 -9.75
N VAL A 40 -1.28 -11.05 -8.81
CA VAL A 40 -1.19 -11.77 -7.54
C VAL A 40 -2.50 -12.48 -7.27
N THR A 41 -2.44 -13.77 -6.99
CA THR A 41 -3.62 -14.55 -6.54
C THR A 41 -3.62 -14.66 -5.03
N MET A 42 -4.77 -14.33 -4.40
CA MET A 42 -4.92 -14.35 -2.94
C MET A 42 -6.16 -15.17 -2.55
N PRO A 43 -6.01 -16.23 -1.74
CA PRO A 43 -7.13 -17.02 -1.23
C PRO A 43 -7.74 -16.34 0.02
N VAL A 44 -8.75 -15.49 -0.21
CA VAL A 44 -9.39 -14.67 0.82
C VAL A 44 -10.91 -14.69 0.79
N LEU A 45 -11.51 -15.21 -0.28
CA LEU A 45 -12.97 -15.26 -0.38
C LEU A 45 -13.55 -16.45 0.40
N GLU A 46 -14.79 -16.34 0.83
CA GLU A 46 -15.53 -17.46 1.42
C GLU A 46 -15.59 -18.65 0.43
N PRO A 47 -15.49 -19.89 0.95
CA PRO A 47 -15.58 -21.09 0.11
C PRO A 47 -16.84 -21.11 -0.75
N GLY A 48 -16.69 -21.50 -2.02
CA GLY A 48 -17.79 -21.54 -2.99
C GLY A 48 -18.08 -20.24 -3.72
N SER A 49 -17.39 -19.14 -3.38
CA SER A 49 -17.46 -17.88 -4.13
C SER A 49 -16.80 -18.00 -5.51
N SER A 50 -17.25 -17.19 -6.48
CA SER A 50 -16.52 -16.96 -7.72
C SER A 50 -15.28 -16.10 -7.45
N SER A 51 -14.30 -16.08 -8.35
CA SER A 51 -13.15 -15.19 -8.24
C SER A 51 -13.53 -13.73 -8.47
N LEU A 52 -12.79 -12.80 -7.85
CA LEU A 52 -12.96 -11.36 -8.02
C LEU A 52 -11.63 -10.72 -8.43
N ARG A 53 -11.63 -9.93 -9.51
CA ARG A 53 -10.44 -9.23 -10.01
C ARG A 53 -10.43 -7.79 -9.49
N VAL A 54 -9.46 -7.49 -8.64
CA VAL A 54 -9.31 -6.18 -7.99
C VAL A 54 -8.05 -5.50 -8.48
N LEU A 55 -8.19 -4.33 -9.13
CA LEU A 55 -7.04 -3.50 -9.49
C LEU A 55 -6.69 -2.58 -8.31
N HIS A 56 -5.56 -2.83 -7.68
CA HIS A 56 -5.05 -2.02 -6.57
C HIS A 56 -4.09 -0.96 -7.10
N LEU A 57 -4.48 0.30 -6.95
CA LEU A 57 -3.72 1.51 -7.29
C LEU A 57 -3.37 2.27 -6.01
N SER A 58 -2.15 2.78 -5.93
CA SER A 58 -1.68 3.57 -4.78
C SER A 58 -0.57 4.51 -5.18
N ASP A 59 -0.41 5.59 -4.42
CA ASP A 59 0.76 6.47 -4.48
C ASP A 59 1.03 6.96 -5.93
N LEU A 60 0.01 7.50 -6.58
CA LEU A 60 0.15 8.03 -7.95
C LEU A 60 1.12 9.21 -8.00
N HIS A 61 1.16 10.04 -6.95
CA HIS A 61 1.96 11.26 -6.89
C HIS A 61 1.92 12.02 -8.22
N MET A 62 0.71 12.26 -8.71
CA MET A 62 0.51 12.83 -10.03
C MET A 62 0.97 14.29 -10.10
N MET A 63 1.77 14.58 -11.12
CA MET A 63 2.06 15.94 -11.58
C MET A 63 1.35 16.17 -12.92
N PRO A 64 0.89 17.39 -13.24
CA PRO A 64 0.09 17.64 -14.45
C PRO A 64 0.75 17.23 -15.77
N ASN A 65 2.07 17.22 -15.82
CA ASN A 65 2.86 16.99 -17.05
C ASN A 65 3.45 15.58 -17.19
N GLN A 66 3.06 14.61 -16.35
CA GLN A 66 3.60 13.24 -16.38
C GLN A 66 2.88 12.36 -17.41
N ARG A 67 2.96 12.70 -18.68
CA ARG A 67 2.21 12.03 -19.76
C ARG A 67 2.51 10.54 -19.87
N LEU A 68 3.75 10.10 -19.66
CA LEU A 68 4.12 8.68 -19.69
C LEU A 68 3.34 7.88 -18.65
N LYS A 69 3.29 8.37 -17.40
CA LYS A 69 2.50 7.77 -16.33
C LYS A 69 1.01 7.78 -16.61
N GLN A 70 0.49 8.92 -17.11
CA GLN A 70 -0.93 9.05 -17.45
C GLN A 70 -1.35 8.07 -18.53
N ASN A 71 -0.54 7.89 -19.57
CA ASN A 71 -0.83 6.96 -20.65
C ASN A 71 -0.79 5.51 -20.14
N TRP A 72 0.24 5.15 -19.38
CA TRP A 72 0.35 3.81 -18.81
C TRP A 72 -0.82 3.47 -17.86
N LEU A 73 -1.26 4.42 -17.03
CA LEU A 73 -2.43 4.22 -16.16
C LEU A 73 -3.70 3.97 -16.97
N ARG A 74 -3.87 4.69 -18.10
CA ARG A 74 -5.02 4.50 -18.98
C ARG A 74 -5.02 3.12 -19.64
N GLU A 75 -3.85 2.58 -19.99
CA GLU A 75 -3.73 1.25 -20.57
C GLU A 75 -4.25 0.15 -19.63
N LEU A 76 -4.28 0.40 -18.30
CA LEU A 76 -4.78 -0.55 -17.30
C LEU A 76 -6.30 -0.79 -17.41
N GLU A 77 -7.06 0.05 -18.11
CA GLU A 77 -8.48 -0.19 -18.39
C GLU A 77 -8.71 -1.50 -19.15
N SER A 78 -7.76 -1.89 -20.02
CA SER A 78 -7.80 -3.14 -20.79
C SER A 78 -7.75 -4.40 -19.93
N LEU A 79 -7.39 -4.28 -18.66
CA LEU A 79 -7.41 -5.39 -17.70
C LEU A 79 -8.83 -5.80 -17.31
N ASP A 80 -9.82 -4.95 -17.56
CA ASP A 80 -11.22 -5.18 -17.25
C ASP A 80 -11.44 -5.68 -15.79
N PRO A 81 -10.98 -4.92 -14.77
CA PRO A 81 -11.14 -5.31 -13.38
C PRO A 81 -12.60 -5.21 -12.93
N ASP A 82 -13.02 -6.11 -12.03
CA ASP A 82 -14.35 -6.05 -11.40
C ASP A 82 -14.46 -4.88 -10.43
N LEU A 83 -13.36 -4.57 -9.71
CA LEU A 83 -13.28 -3.54 -8.69
C LEU A 83 -11.94 -2.80 -8.80
N VAL A 84 -11.95 -1.49 -8.63
CA VAL A 84 -10.75 -0.68 -8.48
C VAL A 84 -10.63 -0.20 -7.03
N VAL A 85 -9.46 -0.40 -6.42
CA VAL A 85 -9.17 0.11 -5.08
C VAL A 85 -8.01 1.08 -5.14
N ASN A 86 -8.22 2.29 -4.62
CA ASN A 86 -7.20 3.34 -4.53
C ASN A 86 -6.89 3.64 -3.06
N THR A 87 -5.64 3.41 -2.66
CA THR A 87 -5.21 3.59 -1.27
C THR A 87 -4.50 4.91 -1.01
N GLY A 88 -4.72 5.94 -1.84
CA GLY A 88 -4.31 7.32 -1.57
C GLY A 88 -2.96 7.74 -2.14
N ASP A 89 -2.51 8.93 -1.74
CA ASP A 89 -1.34 9.64 -2.26
C ASP A 89 -1.39 9.89 -3.77
N ASN A 90 -2.54 10.38 -4.24
CA ASN A 90 -2.79 10.62 -5.66
C ASN A 90 -2.13 11.90 -6.17
N LEU A 91 -2.01 12.93 -5.34
CA LEU A 91 -1.64 14.28 -5.74
C LEU A 91 -0.19 14.64 -5.36
N SER A 92 0.47 15.46 -6.16
CA SER A 92 1.73 16.12 -5.83
C SER A 92 1.75 17.61 -6.20
N HIS A 93 0.66 18.13 -6.74
CA HIS A 93 0.56 19.52 -7.19
C HIS A 93 -0.89 20.00 -7.18
N GLN A 94 -1.11 21.31 -6.96
CA GLN A 94 -2.44 21.96 -6.93
C GLN A 94 -3.31 21.70 -8.18
N ARG A 95 -2.70 21.49 -9.34
CA ARG A 95 -3.39 21.26 -10.61
C ARG A 95 -3.39 19.78 -11.03
N SER A 96 -3.24 18.84 -10.11
CA SER A 96 -3.12 17.41 -10.45
C SER A 96 -4.46 16.69 -10.60
N VAL A 97 -5.56 17.19 -10.02
CA VAL A 97 -6.85 16.49 -10.06
C VAL A 97 -7.30 16.17 -11.48
N PRO A 98 -7.30 17.12 -12.46
CA PRO A 98 -7.66 16.79 -13.84
C PRO A 98 -6.75 15.71 -14.46
N ALA A 99 -5.46 15.73 -14.12
CA ALA A 99 -4.50 14.75 -14.63
C ALA A 99 -4.73 13.35 -14.06
N VAL A 100 -5.13 13.25 -12.78
CA VAL A 100 -5.54 11.98 -12.15
C VAL A 100 -6.79 11.42 -12.83
N VAL A 101 -7.82 12.25 -12.98
CA VAL A 101 -9.08 11.85 -13.64
C VAL A 101 -8.84 11.40 -15.07
N GLN A 102 -8.04 12.16 -15.83
CA GLN A 102 -7.70 11.80 -17.20
C GLN A 102 -6.89 10.50 -17.29
N ALA A 103 -5.98 10.27 -16.33
CA ALA A 103 -5.16 9.08 -16.32
C ALA A 103 -5.94 7.81 -15.94
N LEU A 104 -6.91 7.93 -15.04
CA LEU A 104 -7.77 6.80 -14.66
C LEU A 104 -8.80 6.45 -15.73
N GLY A 105 -9.21 7.44 -16.58
CA GLY A 105 -10.06 7.17 -17.74
C GLY A 105 -11.29 6.33 -17.41
N ASP A 106 -11.51 5.26 -18.19
CA ASP A 106 -12.64 4.35 -18.05
C ASP A 106 -12.57 3.44 -16.82
N LEU A 107 -11.42 3.37 -16.13
CA LEU A 107 -11.35 2.74 -14.80
C LEU A 107 -12.31 3.40 -13.80
N LEU A 108 -12.60 4.70 -13.96
CA LEU A 108 -13.56 5.43 -13.13
C LEU A 108 -15.02 5.02 -13.34
N ALA A 109 -15.33 4.30 -14.43
CA ALA A 109 -16.64 3.73 -14.68
C ALA A 109 -16.84 2.36 -13.99
N ARG A 110 -15.75 1.75 -13.48
CA ARG A 110 -15.82 0.52 -12.69
C ARG A 110 -16.22 0.81 -11.25
N PRO A 111 -16.82 -0.15 -10.53
CA PRO A 111 -16.95 -0.05 -9.08
C PRO A 111 -15.62 0.32 -8.46
N GLY A 112 -15.59 1.30 -7.55
CA GLY A 112 -14.35 1.76 -6.96
C GLY A 112 -14.46 2.10 -5.49
N LEU A 113 -13.38 1.85 -4.74
CA LEU A 113 -13.23 2.18 -3.34
C LEU A 113 -11.96 3.01 -3.15
N PHE A 114 -11.99 4.00 -2.26
CA PHE A 114 -10.78 4.78 -1.99
C PHE A 114 -10.70 5.27 -0.55
N VAL A 115 -9.45 5.52 -0.13
CA VAL A 115 -9.05 6.28 1.05
C VAL A 115 -7.99 7.29 0.65
N PHE A 116 -7.72 8.27 1.52
CA PHE A 116 -6.71 9.31 1.27
C PHE A 116 -5.38 9.00 1.95
N GLY A 117 -4.30 9.50 1.34
CA GLY A 117 -2.97 9.56 1.93
C GLY A 117 -2.52 11.00 2.20
N SER A 118 -1.35 11.16 2.78
CA SER A 118 -0.79 12.45 3.18
C SER A 118 -0.60 13.43 2.02
N ASN A 119 -0.25 12.92 0.84
CA ASN A 119 -0.06 13.72 -0.37
C ASN A 119 -1.35 13.89 -1.19
N ASP A 120 -2.50 13.57 -0.64
CA ASP A 120 -3.78 14.10 -1.11
C ASP A 120 -4.10 15.42 -0.39
N TYR A 121 -3.71 15.54 0.88
CA TYR A 121 -3.95 16.73 1.70
C TYR A 121 -2.89 17.81 1.54
N PHE A 122 -1.61 17.42 1.42
CA PHE A 122 -0.48 18.36 1.46
C PHE A 122 0.54 18.08 0.37
N ALA A 123 0.98 19.14 -0.31
CA ALA A 123 2.04 19.06 -1.31
C ALA A 123 3.35 18.54 -0.67
N PRO A 124 4.07 17.65 -1.36
CA PRO A 124 5.38 17.23 -0.88
C PRO A 124 6.37 18.41 -0.86
N LYS A 125 7.21 18.47 0.19
CA LYS A 125 8.29 19.46 0.32
C LYS A 125 9.66 18.82 0.23
N PRO A 126 10.69 19.57 -0.21
CA PRO A 126 12.06 19.07 -0.20
C PRO A 126 12.46 18.75 1.25
N LYS A 127 12.99 17.57 1.45
CA LYS A 127 13.56 17.12 2.73
C LYS A 127 15.04 16.83 2.51
N ASN A 128 15.88 17.19 3.49
CA ASN A 128 17.28 16.78 3.47
C ASN A 128 17.33 15.23 3.53
N PRO A 129 17.97 14.54 2.57
CA PRO A 129 18.07 13.09 2.60
C PRO A 129 18.69 12.53 3.89
N LEU A 130 19.61 13.26 4.51
CA LEU A 130 20.21 12.88 5.78
C LEU A 130 19.22 12.94 6.96
N SER A 131 18.17 13.73 6.87
CA SER A 131 17.15 13.79 7.92
C SER A 131 16.36 12.50 8.05
N TYR A 132 16.26 11.71 6.99
CA TYR A 132 15.66 10.36 7.06
C TYR A 132 16.47 9.38 7.91
N LEU A 133 17.77 9.62 8.04
CA LEU A 133 18.67 8.80 8.86
C LEU A 133 18.79 9.32 10.30
N LEU A 134 18.61 10.63 10.51
CA LEU A 134 18.95 11.30 11.76
C LEU A 134 17.72 11.75 12.58
N ASP A 135 16.59 12.08 11.96
CA ASP A 135 15.44 12.65 12.68
C ASP A 135 14.08 12.20 12.10
N LYS A 136 13.55 11.12 12.63
CA LYS A 136 12.23 10.57 12.25
C LYS A 136 11.03 11.41 12.75
N LYS A 137 11.22 12.44 13.58
CA LYS A 137 10.13 13.06 14.35
C LYS A 137 9.56 14.34 13.75
N LYS A 138 10.27 15.05 12.89
CA LYS A 138 9.79 16.34 12.38
C LYS A 138 9.06 16.17 11.04
N ARG A 139 7.73 16.18 11.08
CA ARG A 139 6.90 16.24 9.88
C ARG A 139 6.92 17.66 9.32
N ILE A 140 7.28 17.79 8.05
CA ILE A 140 7.15 19.04 7.31
C ILE A 140 6.00 18.83 6.31
N THR A 141 4.85 19.44 6.58
CA THR A 141 3.72 19.46 5.65
C THR A 141 3.89 20.61 4.66
N GLY A 142 3.54 20.37 3.42
CA GLY A 142 3.47 21.36 2.35
C GLY A 142 2.19 22.17 2.36
N ASP A 143 1.97 22.90 1.27
CA ASP A 143 0.75 23.66 1.08
C ASP A 143 -0.44 22.70 0.90
N PRO A 144 -1.66 23.07 1.34
CA PRO A 144 -2.84 22.24 1.17
C PRO A 144 -3.07 21.91 -0.32
N LEU A 145 -3.47 20.69 -0.62
CA LEU A 145 -3.85 20.25 -1.96
C LEU A 145 -5.38 20.14 -2.09
N PRO A 146 -5.92 20.15 -3.30
CA PRO A 146 -7.36 20.14 -3.57
C PRO A 146 -7.96 18.72 -3.39
N TRP A 147 -7.79 18.10 -2.22
CA TRP A 147 -8.32 16.77 -1.92
C TRP A 147 -9.84 16.71 -2.00
N GLY A 148 -10.53 17.82 -1.67
CA GLY A 148 -11.98 17.94 -1.81
C GLY A 148 -12.44 17.80 -3.24
N ASP A 149 -11.71 18.41 -4.20
CA ASP A 149 -11.99 18.30 -5.63
C ASP A 149 -11.71 16.87 -6.13
N LEU A 150 -10.65 16.23 -5.61
CA LEU A 150 -10.34 14.83 -5.92
C LEU A 150 -11.47 13.91 -5.42
N ARG A 151 -11.92 14.12 -4.18
CA ARG A 151 -13.05 13.39 -3.60
C ARG A 151 -14.30 13.52 -4.44
N ALA A 152 -14.66 14.76 -4.80
CA ALA A 152 -15.83 15.05 -5.65
C ALA A 152 -15.68 14.33 -7.00
N ALA A 153 -14.52 14.44 -7.65
CA ALA A 153 -14.27 13.80 -8.94
C ALA A 153 -14.41 12.27 -8.91
N PHE A 154 -14.05 11.60 -7.82
CA PHE A 154 -14.22 10.17 -7.66
C PHE A 154 -15.67 9.80 -7.33
N THR A 155 -16.28 10.51 -6.36
CA THR A 155 -17.65 10.20 -5.92
C THR A 155 -18.71 10.50 -6.98
N GLU A 156 -18.55 11.54 -7.78
CA GLU A 156 -19.42 11.86 -8.93
C GLU A 156 -19.42 10.75 -10.00
N ARG A 157 -18.37 9.92 -10.02
CA ARG A 157 -18.22 8.76 -10.93
C ARG A 157 -18.60 7.43 -10.27
N GLY A 158 -19.16 7.48 -9.05
CA GLY A 158 -19.66 6.32 -8.35
C GLY A 158 -18.65 5.59 -7.46
N TRP A 159 -17.41 6.09 -7.36
CA TRP A 159 -16.47 5.52 -6.39
C TRP A 159 -16.86 5.87 -4.96
N LEU A 160 -16.69 4.93 -4.05
CA LEU A 160 -17.08 5.09 -2.65
C LEU A 160 -15.88 5.51 -1.81
N ASP A 161 -15.99 6.66 -1.15
CA ASP A 161 -15.12 7.06 -0.06
C ASP A 161 -15.42 6.20 1.17
N VAL A 162 -14.46 5.41 1.61
CA VAL A 162 -14.57 4.57 2.80
C VAL A 162 -13.78 5.13 3.99
N THR A 163 -13.29 6.37 3.88
CA THR A 163 -12.58 7.04 4.97
C THR A 163 -13.46 7.20 6.21
N HIS A 164 -13.16 6.45 7.27
CA HIS A 164 -13.91 6.41 8.54
C HIS A 164 -15.38 5.98 8.40
N VAL A 165 -15.69 5.18 7.38
CA VAL A 165 -17.03 4.67 7.12
C VAL A 165 -16.97 3.18 6.82
N ARG A 166 -18.01 2.47 7.26
CA ARG A 166 -18.29 1.09 6.86
C ARG A 166 -19.27 1.12 5.68
N ARG A 167 -19.03 0.30 4.68
CA ARG A 167 -19.88 0.16 3.49
C ARG A 167 -20.09 -1.30 3.15
N GLU A 168 -21.21 -1.57 2.53
CA GLU A 168 -21.51 -2.85 1.90
C GLU A 168 -21.83 -2.59 0.43
N LEU A 169 -21.29 -3.44 -0.43
CA LEU A 169 -21.55 -3.40 -1.87
C LEU A 169 -21.51 -4.81 -2.43
N GLU A 170 -22.08 -4.98 -3.61
CA GLU A 170 -21.99 -6.22 -4.36
C GLU A 170 -21.30 -5.95 -5.70
N VAL A 171 -20.29 -6.74 -6.02
CA VAL A 171 -19.49 -6.62 -7.23
C VAL A 171 -19.34 -8.01 -7.84
N SER A 172 -19.76 -8.18 -9.09
CA SER A 172 -19.71 -9.48 -9.81
C SER A 172 -20.32 -10.64 -9.01
N GLY A 173 -21.39 -10.36 -8.24
CA GLY A 173 -22.08 -11.35 -7.39
C GLY A 173 -21.37 -11.64 -6.05
N ILE A 174 -20.29 -10.94 -5.72
CA ILE A 174 -19.58 -11.05 -4.44
C ILE A 174 -20.06 -9.92 -3.50
N LYS A 175 -20.57 -10.29 -2.34
CA LYS A 175 -20.92 -9.33 -1.27
C LYS A 175 -19.65 -8.96 -0.51
N ILE A 176 -19.36 -7.67 -0.47
CA ILE A 176 -18.16 -7.09 0.15
C ILE A 176 -18.60 -6.21 1.33
N ALA A 177 -18.13 -6.52 2.53
CA ALA A 177 -18.15 -5.59 3.66
C ALA A 177 -16.81 -4.88 3.73
N THR A 178 -16.80 -3.56 3.60
CA THR A 178 -15.57 -2.78 3.59
C THR A 178 -15.59 -1.65 4.60
N ALA A 179 -14.43 -1.30 5.11
CA ALA A 179 -14.20 -0.10 5.89
C ALA A 179 -12.77 0.43 5.64
N GLY A 180 -12.59 1.72 5.85
CA GLY A 180 -11.29 2.34 5.73
C GLY A 180 -11.06 3.41 6.80
N VAL A 181 -9.79 3.74 6.98
CA VAL A 181 -9.36 4.85 7.84
C VAL A 181 -8.68 5.94 7.02
N ASP A 182 -8.69 7.17 7.54
CA ASP A 182 -7.84 8.25 7.05
C ASP A 182 -6.38 7.94 7.36
N ASP A 183 -5.45 8.70 6.80
CA ASP A 183 -4.03 8.43 6.80
C ASP A 183 -3.41 8.28 8.22
N PRO A 184 -2.96 7.06 8.58
CA PRO A 184 -2.28 6.83 9.85
C PRO A 184 -0.95 7.56 9.96
N HIS A 185 -0.27 7.82 8.84
CA HIS A 185 0.98 8.56 8.82
C HIS A 185 0.80 10.00 9.33
N LEU A 186 -0.33 10.63 9.02
CA LEU A 186 -0.72 11.94 9.58
C LEU A 186 -1.39 11.85 10.95
N LYS A 187 -1.57 10.64 11.52
CA LYS A 187 -2.34 10.39 12.75
C LYS A 187 -3.79 10.90 12.63
N ARG A 188 -4.37 10.75 11.45
CA ARG A 188 -5.77 11.13 11.18
C ARG A 188 -6.70 9.94 11.30
N ASP A 189 -6.18 8.73 11.40
CA ASP A 189 -6.91 7.48 11.53
C ASP A 189 -7.72 7.44 12.84
N ARG A 190 -9.02 7.53 12.73
CA ARG A 190 -9.96 7.38 13.85
C ARG A 190 -10.63 6.01 13.74
N TYR A 191 -9.85 4.95 13.97
CA TYR A 191 -10.35 3.58 13.83
C TYR A 191 -11.61 3.30 14.65
N ASP A 192 -11.78 3.96 15.81
CA ASP A 192 -12.95 3.79 16.68
C ASP A 192 -14.29 4.10 15.98
N THR A 193 -14.26 4.89 14.91
CA THR A 193 -15.46 5.19 14.11
C THR A 193 -15.95 4.01 13.27
N ILE A 194 -15.09 3.03 13.02
CA ILE A 194 -15.37 1.85 12.20
C ILE A 194 -15.15 0.53 12.97
N ALA A 195 -14.78 0.62 14.25
CA ALA A 195 -14.46 -0.54 15.08
C ALA A 195 -15.60 -1.56 15.15
N GLY A 196 -15.23 -2.82 15.34
CA GLY A 196 -16.12 -3.96 15.47
C GLY A 196 -16.18 -4.83 14.20
N PRO A 197 -16.67 -6.06 14.35
CA PRO A 197 -16.65 -7.05 13.28
C PRO A 197 -17.45 -6.58 12.05
N PRO A 198 -16.94 -6.84 10.83
CA PRO A 198 -17.70 -6.62 9.60
C PRO A 198 -18.88 -7.59 9.49
N ASN A 199 -19.79 -7.32 8.53
CA ASN A 199 -20.94 -8.19 8.30
C ASN A 199 -20.47 -9.64 8.05
N PRO A 200 -20.88 -10.62 8.88
CA PRO A 200 -20.44 -12.01 8.73
C PRO A 200 -20.98 -12.68 7.46
N LEU A 201 -22.03 -12.15 6.84
CA LEU A 201 -22.62 -12.67 5.60
C LEU A 201 -21.90 -12.16 4.34
N ALA A 202 -20.92 -11.28 4.49
CA ALA A 202 -20.09 -10.83 3.37
C ALA A 202 -19.08 -11.92 2.99
N GLN A 203 -18.93 -12.15 1.68
CA GLN A 203 -17.98 -13.12 1.11
C GLN A 203 -16.55 -12.59 1.12
N LEU A 204 -16.37 -11.26 1.25
CA LEU A 204 -15.10 -10.57 1.43
C LEU A 204 -15.25 -9.47 2.48
N LYS A 205 -14.38 -9.48 3.47
CA LYS A 205 -14.28 -8.44 4.49
C LYS A 205 -12.99 -7.66 4.24
N LEU A 206 -13.12 -6.46 3.64
CA LEU A 206 -12.01 -5.69 3.07
C LEU A 206 -11.72 -4.42 3.88
N GLY A 207 -10.52 -4.34 4.46
CA GLY A 207 -10.00 -3.15 5.13
C GLY A 207 -9.14 -2.29 4.20
N LEU A 208 -9.28 -0.96 4.27
CA LEU A 208 -8.46 -0.02 3.50
C LEU A 208 -7.75 0.98 4.42
N THR A 209 -6.46 1.16 4.19
CA THR A 209 -5.64 2.19 4.85
C THR A 209 -4.58 2.68 3.88
N HIS A 210 -4.18 3.96 4.00
CA HIS A 210 -3.04 4.43 3.21
C HIS A 210 -1.72 3.86 3.77
N SER A 211 -1.38 4.21 4.99
CA SER A 211 -0.14 3.74 5.63
C SER A 211 -0.40 2.45 6.42
N PRO A 212 0.41 1.38 6.20
CA PRO A 212 0.26 0.10 6.89
C PRO A 212 0.90 0.13 8.29
N GLU A 213 0.44 1.03 9.16
CA GLU A 213 0.91 1.10 10.54
C GLU A 213 0.42 -0.12 11.34
N PRO A 214 1.31 -0.86 12.05
CA PRO A 214 0.94 -2.07 12.79
C PRO A 214 -0.28 -1.89 13.69
N ARG A 215 -0.37 -0.77 14.42
CA ARG A 215 -1.50 -0.47 15.32
C ARG A 215 -2.87 -0.39 14.60
N VAL A 216 -2.89 -0.09 13.31
CA VAL A 216 -4.12 -0.06 12.50
C VAL A 216 -4.40 -1.44 11.93
N LEU A 217 -3.34 -2.12 11.45
CA LEU A 217 -3.44 -3.47 10.92
C LEU A 217 -3.90 -4.48 11.99
N ASP A 218 -3.40 -4.34 13.23
CA ASP A 218 -3.81 -5.17 14.38
C ASP A 218 -5.32 -5.04 14.60
N ARG A 219 -5.86 -3.83 14.57
CA ARG A 219 -7.30 -3.60 14.76
C ARG A 219 -8.16 -4.18 13.65
N PHE A 220 -7.72 -4.07 12.38
CA PHE A 220 -8.43 -4.75 11.29
C PHE A 220 -8.40 -6.27 11.46
N ALA A 221 -7.27 -6.83 11.89
CA ALA A 221 -7.15 -8.26 12.14
C ALA A 221 -8.01 -8.74 13.32
N ASP A 222 -8.02 -7.98 14.42
CA ASP A 222 -8.82 -8.28 15.62
C ASP A 222 -10.33 -8.19 15.33
N ASP A 223 -10.76 -7.25 14.47
CA ASP A 223 -12.16 -7.12 14.03
C ASP A 223 -12.55 -8.19 13.01
N GLY A 224 -11.61 -8.98 12.47
CA GLY A 224 -11.87 -10.12 11.59
C GLY A 224 -11.99 -9.77 10.10
N TYR A 225 -11.26 -8.76 9.63
CA TYR A 225 -11.14 -8.49 8.19
C TYR A 225 -10.28 -9.55 7.51
N ASP A 226 -10.71 -10.01 6.32
CA ASP A 226 -10.03 -11.07 5.55
C ASP A 226 -8.80 -10.53 4.82
N LEU A 227 -8.90 -9.30 4.30
CA LEU A 227 -7.87 -8.63 3.50
C LEU A 227 -7.75 -7.16 3.89
N VAL A 228 -6.52 -6.68 4.06
CA VAL A 228 -6.23 -5.25 4.16
C VAL A 228 -5.36 -4.83 2.98
N LEU A 229 -5.75 -3.74 2.30
CA LEU A 229 -4.98 -3.12 1.23
C LEU A 229 -4.36 -1.81 1.70
N ALA A 230 -3.06 -1.62 1.42
CA ALA A 230 -2.31 -0.45 1.83
C ALA A 230 -1.27 -0.02 0.78
N GLY A 231 -0.78 1.23 0.89
CA GLY A 231 0.27 1.82 0.07
C GLY A 231 1.41 2.41 0.91
N HIS A 232 1.76 3.69 0.67
CA HIS A 232 2.66 4.54 1.45
C HIS A 232 4.14 4.18 1.42
N THR A 233 4.49 2.93 1.47
CA THR A 233 5.87 2.45 1.65
C THR A 233 6.74 2.64 0.41
N HIS A 234 6.11 2.84 -0.76
CA HIS A 234 6.78 2.81 -2.07
C HIS A 234 7.65 1.56 -2.30
N GLY A 235 7.36 0.45 -1.58
CA GLY A 235 8.18 -0.75 -1.57
C GLY A 235 9.59 -0.51 -1.04
N GLY A 236 9.79 0.57 -0.26
CA GLY A 236 11.07 1.07 0.20
C GLY A 236 11.77 2.01 -0.76
N GLN A 237 11.25 2.21 -1.97
CA GLN A 237 11.71 3.11 -3.04
C GLN A 237 13.17 2.90 -3.48
N LEU A 238 14.11 2.79 -2.52
CA LEU A 238 15.52 2.43 -2.70
C LEU A 238 15.78 1.09 -2.01
N CYS A 239 16.03 0.06 -2.80
CA CYS A 239 16.33 -1.28 -2.32
C CYS A 239 17.73 -1.69 -2.76
N LEU A 240 18.40 -2.45 -1.93
CA LEU A 240 19.65 -3.10 -2.33
C LEU A 240 19.36 -4.55 -2.74
N PRO A 241 20.03 -5.07 -3.78
CA PRO A 241 19.96 -6.47 -4.13
C PRO A 241 20.25 -7.35 -2.90
N PHE A 242 19.46 -8.38 -2.69
CA PHE A 242 19.55 -9.34 -1.57
C PHE A 242 19.28 -8.78 -0.17
N TYR A 243 19.33 -7.46 0.04
CA TYR A 243 19.07 -6.82 1.34
C TYR A 243 17.62 -6.29 1.45
N GLY A 244 17.04 -5.87 0.33
CA GLY A 244 15.70 -5.28 0.29
C GLY A 244 15.67 -3.79 0.59
N ALA A 245 14.55 -3.30 1.11
CA ALA A 245 14.29 -1.89 1.36
C ALA A 245 15.24 -1.28 2.40
N LEU A 246 15.75 -0.07 2.12
CA LEU A 246 16.59 0.67 3.06
C LEU A 246 15.75 1.41 4.12
N VAL A 247 14.58 1.92 3.72
CA VAL A 247 13.67 2.71 4.58
C VAL A 247 12.22 2.31 4.28
N THR A 248 11.36 2.32 5.31
CA THR A 248 9.94 1.95 5.17
C THR A 248 8.99 3.14 5.32
N ASN A 249 9.44 4.25 5.88
CA ASN A 249 8.64 5.44 6.25
C ASN A 249 7.49 5.18 7.24
N CYS A 250 7.32 3.97 7.74
CA CYS A 250 6.35 3.54 8.75
C CYS A 250 6.98 2.49 9.67
N GLU A 251 6.22 2.00 10.65
CA GLU A 251 6.72 1.00 11.61
C GLU A 251 6.64 -0.44 11.08
N LEU A 252 6.18 -0.63 9.84
CA LEU A 252 6.10 -1.95 9.23
C LEU A 252 7.48 -2.57 9.02
N ASP A 253 7.57 -3.88 9.25
CA ASP A 253 8.78 -4.65 8.95
C ASP A 253 9.16 -4.54 7.46
N ARG A 254 10.46 -4.36 7.19
CA ARG A 254 11.00 -4.15 5.84
C ARG A 254 10.72 -5.30 4.87
N SER A 255 10.54 -6.51 5.35
CA SER A 255 10.20 -7.67 4.53
C SER A 255 8.77 -7.62 3.98
N ARG A 256 7.91 -6.74 4.53
CA ARG A 256 6.49 -6.61 4.21
C ARG A 256 6.14 -5.33 3.45
N VAL A 257 7.12 -4.55 3.04
CA VAL A 257 6.91 -3.22 2.42
C VAL A 257 6.24 -3.25 1.06
N LYS A 258 6.06 -4.43 0.46
CA LYS A 258 5.32 -4.64 -0.79
C LYS A 258 4.89 -6.08 -0.97
N GLY A 259 3.81 -6.25 -1.73
CA GLY A 259 3.26 -7.56 -2.07
C GLY A 259 2.42 -8.17 -0.95
N PRO A 260 2.02 -9.44 -1.12
CA PRO A 260 1.17 -10.12 -0.16
C PRO A 260 1.96 -10.61 1.05
N SER A 261 1.32 -10.55 2.23
CA SER A 261 1.82 -11.16 3.47
C SER A 261 0.65 -11.45 4.40
N LYS A 262 0.85 -12.30 5.43
CA LYS A 262 -0.13 -12.51 6.49
C LYS A 262 0.03 -11.49 7.60
N TRP A 263 -1.10 -11.03 8.17
CA TRP A 263 -1.15 -10.22 9.37
C TRP A 263 -2.02 -10.88 10.43
N GLY A 264 -1.50 -11.07 11.64
CA GLY A 264 -2.19 -11.86 12.65
C GLY A 264 -2.41 -13.32 12.22
N ALA A 265 -3.49 -13.94 12.71
CA ALA A 265 -3.79 -15.34 12.44
C ALA A 265 -4.46 -15.57 11.08
N HIS A 266 -5.33 -14.65 10.64
CA HIS A 266 -6.26 -14.90 9.53
C HIS A 266 -6.22 -13.83 8.44
N THR A 267 -5.88 -12.59 8.76
CA THR A 267 -5.90 -11.48 7.81
C THR A 267 -4.77 -11.57 6.81
N GLN A 268 -5.09 -11.38 5.54
CA GLN A 268 -4.09 -11.15 4.49
C GLN A 268 -3.84 -9.65 4.37
N LEU A 269 -2.60 -9.28 4.12
CA LEU A 269 -2.19 -7.91 3.85
C LEU A 269 -1.58 -7.84 2.45
N HIS A 270 -1.99 -6.86 1.65
CA HIS A 270 -1.27 -6.51 0.44
C HIS A 270 -0.84 -5.05 0.49
N VAL A 271 0.46 -4.82 0.38
CA VAL A 271 1.05 -3.48 0.34
C VAL A 271 1.53 -3.20 -1.08
N SER A 272 1.03 -2.11 -1.68
CA SER A 272 1.47 -1.66 -3.00
C SER A 272 2.82 -0.95 -2.91
N ALA A 273 3.73 -1.19 -3.88
CA ALA A 273 4.92 -0.38 -4.00
C ALA A 273 4.65 0.99 -4.66
N GLY A 274 3.41 1.26 -5.03
CA GLY A 274 2.97 2.54 -5.59
C GLY A 274 3.51 2.85 -6.98
N ILE A 275 2.82 3.76 -7.67
CA ILE A 275 3.08 4.11 -9.08
C ILE A 275 3.99 5.33 -9.20
N GLY A 276 3.92 6.23 -8.24
CA GLY A 276 4.65 7.49 -8.26
C GLY A 276 5.88 7.53 -7.33
N THR A 277 6.44 8.71 -7.28
CA THR A 277 7.45 9.15 -6.33
C THR A 277 7.20 10.60 -5.98
N SER A 278 7.62 11.03 -4.80
CA SER A 278 7.68 12.45 -4.51
C SER A 278 8.51 13.18 -5.58
N PRO A 279 8.09 14.36 -6.07
CA PRO A 279 8.88 15.15 -7.02
C PRO A 279 10.24 15.59 -6.45
N TRP A 280 10.39 15.58 -5.12
CA TRP A 280 11.64 15.93 -4.42
C TRP A 280 12.56 14.73 -4.15
N ALA A 281 12.06 13.51 -4.36
CA ALA A 281 12.83 12.27 -4.30
C ALA A 281 12.49 11.41 -5.53
N PRO A 282 12.79 11.90 -6.76
CA PRO A 282 12.34 11.28 -8.00
C PRO A 282 13.24 10.11 -8.43
N VAL A 283 13.42 9.14 -7.55
CA VAL A 283 14.32 8.01 -7.75
C VAL A 283 13.64 6.71 -7.35
N ARG A 284 13.93 5.62 -8.08
CA ARG A 284 13.64 4.24 -7.68
C ARG A 284 14.82 3.36 -8.05
N PHE A 285 15.22 2.47 -7.13
CA PHE A 285 16.32 1.55 -7.37
C PHE A 285 15.99 0.16 -6.82
N CYS A 286 16.04 -0.85 -7.67
CA CYS A 286 15.59 -2.23 -7.39
C CYS A 286 14.16 -2.29 -6.84
N CYS A 287 13.32 -1.32 -7.23
CA CYS A 287 11.93 -1.19 -6.79
C CYS A 287 11.12 -0.43 -7.83
N ARG A 288 10.74 -1.10 -8.91
CA ARG A 288 9.94 -0.48 -9.99
C ARG A 288 8.59 0.00 -9.49
N PRO A 289 8.05 1.09 -10.06
CA PRO A 289 6.67 1.49 -9.82
C PRO A 289 5.71 0.40 -10.29
N GLU A 290 4.62 0.18 -9.52
CA GLU A 290 3.69 -0.91 -9.83
C GLU A 290 2.24 -0.55 -9.56
N ALA A 291 1.33 -1.10 -10.40
CA ALA A 291 -0.05 -1.40 -10.07
C ALA A 291 -0.19 -2.91 -9.87
N THR A 292 -1.14 -3.34 -9.05
CA THR A 292 -1.35 -4.77 -8.81
C THR A 292 -2.76 -5.19 -9.20
N LEU A 293 -2.87 -6.18 -10.07
CA LEU A 293 -4.12 -6.90 -10.32
C LEU A 293 -4.18 -8.10 -9.37
N LEU A 294 -5.04 -8.00 -8.38
CA LEU A 294 -5.30 -9.06 -7.42
C LEU A 294 -6.42 -9.96 -7.97
N THR A 295 -6.17 -11.25 -8.10
CA THR A 295 -7.22 -12.24 -8.31
C THR A 295 -7.55 -12.86 -6.96
N LEU A 296 -8.65 -12.43 -6.37
CA LEU A 296 -9.14 -12.97 -5.11
C LEU A 296 -9.91 -14.26 -5.41
N VAL A 297 -9.53 -15.35 -4.73
CA VAL A 297 -10.13 -16.68 -4.93
C VAL A 297 -10.63 -17.23 -3.60
N PRO A 298 -11.53 -18.24 -3.63
CA PRO A 298 -11.98 -18.92 -2.42
C PRO A 298 -10.81 -19.48 -1.62
N SER A 299 -10.84 -19.28 -0.31
CA SER A 299 -9.94 -19.96 0.61
C SER A 299 -10.29 -21.46 0.64
N THR A 300 -9.29 -22.32 0.69
CA THR A 300 -9.50 -23.77 0.92
C THR A 300 -9.85 -23.97 2.39
N GLY A 301 -11.08 -23.66 2.79
CA GLY A 301 -11.68 -23.82 4.12
C GLY A 301 -10.73 -23.68 5.34
N ARG A 302 -11.11 -22.88 6.30
CA ARG A 302 -10.53 -22.97 7.64
C ARG A 302 -10.75 -24.40 8.11
N GLU A 303 -9.69 -25.19 8.34
CA GLU A 303 -9.86 -26.37 9.17
C GLU A 303 -10.42 -25.90 10.52
N PRO A 304 -11.55 -26.46 10.99
CA PRO A 304 -12.05 -26.10 12.31
C PRO A 304 -10.92 -26.42 13.30
N GLU A 305 -10.51 -25.42 14.08
CA GLU A 305 -9.63 -25.66 15.23
C GLU A 305 -10.29 -26.77 16.06
N HIS A 306 -9.65 -27.92 16.09
CA HIS A 306 -9.98 -28.95 17.07
C HIS A 306 -9.83 -28.28 18.44
N SER A 307 -10.97 -27.95 19.06
CA SER A 307 -11.05 -27.66 20.48
C SER A 307 -10.51 -28.91 21.21
N THR A 308 -9.23 -28.92 21.48
CA THR A 308 -8.67 -29.80 22.48
C THR A 308 -9.26 -29.38 23.84
N GLU A 309 -10.45 -29.94 24.16
CA GLU A 309 -10.90 -30.03 25.55
C GLU A 309 -9.77 -30.67 26.34
N ARG A 310 -9.04 -29.84 27.06
CA ARG A 310 -8.18 -30.34 28.13
C ARG A 310 -9.11 -30.89 29.24
N GLY A 311 -9.37 -32.18 29.15
CA GLY A 311 -9.97 -32.92 30.24
C GLY A 311 -9.14 -32.71 31.50
N SER A 312 -9.71 -32.01 32.46
CA SER A 312 -9.18 -31.90 33.81
C SER A 312 -9.30 -33.27 34.50
N ALA A 313 -8.25 -34.12 34.35
CA ALA A 313 -8.12 -35.28 35.16
C ALA A 313 -7.65 -34.87 36.58
N HIS A 314 -8.59 -34.76 37.48
CA HIS A 314 -8.33 -34.74 38.92
C HIS A 314 -7.78 -36.13 39.31
N SER A 315 -6.49 -36.24 39.42
CA SER A 315 -5.84 -37.38 40.12
C SER A 315 -5.77 -37.06 41.60
N ALA A 316 -6.65 -37.69 42.37
CA ALA A 316 -6.55 -37.74 43.82
C ALA A 316 -5.38 -38.67 44.20
N ALA A 317 -4.39 -38.14 44.88
CA ALA A 317 -3.34 -38.94 45.51
C ALA A 317 -3.86 -39.51 46.84
N PRO A 318 -3.52 -40.78 47.20
CA PRO A 318 -3.94 -41.38 48.47
C PRO A 318 -3.04 -40.89 49.61
N VAL A 319 -3.73 -40.51 50.69
CA VAL A 319 -3.11 -40.24 52.00
C VAL A 319 -2.68 -41.59 52.62
N LEU A 320 -1.38 -41.83 52.84
CA LEU A 320 -0.88 -42.83 53.73
C LEU A 320 -0.59 -42.19 55.10
N ARG A 321 -1.32 -42.65 56.08
CA ARG A 321 -1.00 -42.51 57.53
C ARG A 321 0.05 -43.53 57.89
N ASN A 322 1.12 -43.10 58.47
CA ASN A 322 1.71 -43.59 59.76
C ASN A 322 2.76 -42.59 60.24
#